data_2f65d9084d9633b974b0ce6be02c7b2d
#
_entry.id   2f65d9084d9633b974b0ce6be02c7b2d
#
_cell.length_a   1.000
_cell.length_b   1.000
_cell.length_c   1.000
_cell.angle_alpha   90.00
_cell.angle_beta   90.00
_cell.angle_gamma   90.00
#
_symmetry.space_group_name_H-M   'P 1'
#
loop_
_entity.id
_entity.type
_entity.pdbx_description
1 polymer ?
#
loop_
_entity_poly.entity_id
_entity_poly.type
_entity_poly.pdbx_seq_one_letter_code
_entity_poly.pdbx_strand_id
1 'polypeptide(L)'
;EIEYWLATDAGPWKVVLTSQTSVAFVETKYTESVEAHLAVMPGVELRALELKTFQQTPVVGVYAKHFRQLGRLARALRAQDIPLLEADVRPHDRFLMERFITAGVLVEGGKADCSTIVDCKLKPAPDYRPALKVVSLDIETSQYEELYSIALDGTGERVVLMLGEPPPESGEPLDFSLIYCPTRKAMLEKLNDWFERNDPDVVIGWSVIQFDLRVLQKGADACGAQLLLGRERRPIDWRTHPGKQGYLFAAVPGRVVIDGIEALRAASKSFPSFSLEAVSQELLGEGKAIGDEYDKMAEIERRYQEDKPALALYNIRDCELVLRIFDKAKLLQFMMERAHTTGLQMDHFGGSIAAFSHHYLPRMHR
;
A
#
# COMPACT_ATOMS: atom_id res chain seq x y z
N GLU A 1 -11.09 -17.26 -0.77
CA GLU A 1 -9.92 -17.08 -1.64
C GLU A 1 -8.97 -16.07 -1.01
N ILE A 2 -7.65 -16.36 -1.05
CA ILE A 2 -6.58 -15.47 -0.61
C ILE A 2 -5.62 -15.29 -1.79
N GLU A 3 -5.20 -14.07 -2.04
CA GLU A 3 -4.25 -13.68 -3.07
C GLU A 3 -2.98 -13.12 -2.44
N TYR A 4 -1.81 -13.59 -2.92
CA TYR A 4 -0.51 -13.00 -2.61
C TYR A 4 0.23 -12.66 -3.91
N TRP A 5 0.91 -11.53 -3.91
CA TRP A 5 1.85 -11.17 -4.94
C TRP A 5 3.27 -11.33 -4.40
N LEU A 6 4.09 -12.06 -5.13
CA LEU A 6 5.45 -12.41 -4.74
C LEU A 6 6.43 -11.71 -5.68
N ALA A 7 7.39 -10.99 -5.12
CA ALA A 7 8.55 -10.52 -5.87
C ALA A 7 9.56 -11.67 -5.97
N THR A 8 9.94 -12.05 -7.18
CA THR A 8 10.91 -13.11 -7.46
C THR A 8 11.99 -12.64 -8.44
N ASP A 9 13.08 -13.40 -8.58
CA ASP A 9 14.14 -13.08 -9.52
C ASP A 9 13.69 -13.12 -10.99
N ALA A 10 12.57 -13.83 -11.27
CA ALA A 10 11.95 -13.90 -12.60
C ALA A 10 10.81 -12.88 -12.81
N GLY A 11 10.65 -11.92 -11.89
CA GLY A 11 9.55 -10.96 -11.88
C GLY A 11 8.43 -11.35 -10.90
N PRO A 12 7.29 -10.63 -10.95
CA PRO A 12 6.20 -10.86 -10.02
C PRO A 12 5.43 -12.14 -10.34
N TRP A 13 5.06 -12.87 -9.29
CA TRP A 13 4.17 -14.02 -9.36
C TRP A 13 2.96 -13.82 -8.47
N LYS A 14 1.80 -14.27 -8.93
CA LYS A 14 0.57 -14.30 -8.14
C LYS A 14 0.32 -15.71 -7.60
N VAL A 15 0.04 -15.80 -6.31
CA VAL A 15 -0.43 -17.03 -5.65
C VAL A 15 -1.88 -16.87 -5.26
N VAL A 16 -2.72 -17.82 -5.64
CA VAL A 16 -4.14 -17.85 -5.32
C VAL A 16 -4.44 -19.13 -4.52
N LEU A 17 -4.98 -18.96 -3.31
CA LEU A 17 -5.39 -20.08 -2.45
C LEU A 17 -6.92 -20.09 -2.37
N THR A 18 -7.57 -21.05 -3.03
CA THR A 18 -9.03 -21.03 -3.27
C THR A 18 -9.84 -21.53 -2.09
N SER A 19 -9.30 -22.45 -1.28
CA SER A 19 -10.03 -23.24 -0.27
C SER A 19 -9.83 -22.75 1.16
N GLN A 20 -9.51 -21.45 1.36
CA GLN A 20 -9.27 -20.90 2.71
C GLN A 20 -10.57 -20.42 3.34
N THR A 21 -10.83 -20.87 4.59
CA THR A 21 -11.90 -20.35 5.44
C THR A 21 -11.38 -19.29 6.39
N SER A 22 -12.23 -18.33 6.73
CA SER A 22 -11.97 -17.36 7.78
C SER A 22 -12.37 -17.93 9.13
N VAL A 23 -11.62 -17.67 10.19
CA VAL A 23 -11.92 -18.13 11.54
C VAL A 23 -11.89 -16.99 12.54
N ALA A 24 -12.75 -17.06 13.53
CA ALA A 24 -12.77 -16.27 14.75
C ALA A 24 -13.11 -17.21 15.91
N PHE A 25 -13.05 -16.71 17.14
CA PHE A 25 -13.29 -17.55 18.30
C PHE A 25 -14.31 -16.90 19.22
N VAL A 26 -15.04 -17.74 19.95
CA VAL A 26 -15.97 -17.32 21.02
C VAL A 26 -15.81 -18.23 22.21
N GLU A 27 -15.97 -17.70 23.43
CA GLU A 27 -15.94 -18.54 24.64
C GLU A 27 -17.08 -19.56 24.61
N THR A 28 -16.80 -20.79 25.01
CA THR A 28 -17.75 -21.91 24.95
C THR A 28 -19.09 -21.62 25.59
N LYS A 29 -19.12 -20.78 26.65
CA LYS A 29 -20.38 -20.39 27.36
C LYS A 29 -21.38 -19.64 26.47
N TYR A 30 -20.94 -19.10 25.32
CA TYR A 30 -21.79 -18.34 24.39
C TYR A 30 -22.18 -19.16 23.13
N THR A 31 -21.87 -20.47 23.09
CA THR A 31 -22.12 -21.33 21.92
C THR A 31 -23.58 -21.27 21.48
N GLU A 32 -24.54 -21.43 22.39
CA GLU A 32 -25.99 -21.41 22.10
C GLU A 32 -26.42 -20.06 21.50
N SER A 33 -25.92 -18.96 22.05
CA SER A 33 -26.22 -17.61 21.51
C SER A 33 -25.69 -17.42 20.09
N VAL A 34 -24.52 -17.97 19.80
CA VAL A 34 -23.95 -17.93 18.44
C VAL A 34 -24.74 -18.82 17.48
N GLU A 35 -25.10 -20.05 17.89
CA GLU A 35 -25.90 -20.97 17.08
C GLU A 35 -27.25 -20.35 16.64
N ALA A 36 -27.91 -19.60 17.52
CA ALA A 36 -29.14 -18.90 17.19
C ALA A 36 -28.95 -17.90 16.03
N HIS A 37 -27.78 -17.26 15.91
CA HIS A 37 -27.46 -16.37 14.79
C HIS A 37 -27.10 -17.14 13.52
N LEU A 38 -26.48 -18.33 13.64
CA LEU A 38 -26.07 -19.14 12.51
C LEU A 38 -27.25 -19.69 11.71
N ALA A 39 -28.40 -19.87 12.33
CA ALA A 39 -29.63 -20.34 11.66
C ALA A 39 -30.00 -19.46 10.44
N VAL A 40 -29.62 -18.17 10.46
CA VAL A 40 -29.86 -17.21 9.36
C VAL A 40 -28.58 -16.80 8.62
N MET A 41 -27.47 -17.48 8.86
CA MET A 41 -26.16 -17.17 8.26
C MET A 41 -25.54 -18.43 7.59
N PRO A 42 -25.99 -18.80 6.38
CA PRO A 42 -25.47 -19.98 5.70
C PRO A 42 -23.96 -19.86 5.43
N GLY A 43 -23.23 -20.99 5.59
CA GLY A 43 -21.78 -21.03 5.35
C GLY A 43 -20.92 -20.52 6.52
N VAL A 44 -21.50 -20.39 7.70
CA VAL A 44 -20.79 -20.22 8.98
C VAL A 44 -21.07 -21.45 9.83
N GLU A 45 -20.05 -22.02 10.45
CA GLU A 45 -20.13 -23.22 11.29
C GLU A 45 -19.29 -23.08 12.55
N LEU A 46 -19.69 -23.81 13.60
CA LEU A 46 -18.93 -23.93 14.84
C LEU A 46 -18.13 -25.23 14.83
N ARG A 47 -16.92 -25.18 15.38
CA ARG A 47 -16.08 -26.36 15.60
C ARG A 47 -15.52 -26.34 17.00
N ALA A 48 -15.64 -27.44 17.72
CA ALA A 48 -14.97 -27.62 19.00
C ALA A 48 -13.45 -27.63 18.79
N LEU A 49 -12.74 -26.95 19.68
CA LEU A 49 -11.27 -26.84 19.63
C LEU A 49 -10.70 -27.04 21.05
N GLU A 50 -9.47 -27.54 21.10
CA GLU A 50 -8.71 -27.63 22.37
C GLU A 50 -7.90 -26.31 22.60
N LEU A 51 -8.55 -25.17 22.41
CA LEU A 51 -7.97 -23.84 22.59
C LEU A 51 -8.63 -23.10 23.74
N LYS A 52 -7.90 -22.16 24.32
CA LYS A 52 -8.36 -21.32 25.43
C LYS A 52 -7.95 -19.88 25.21
N THR A 53 -8.67 -18.96 25.84
CA THR A 53 -8.26 -17.55 25.98
C THR A 53 -7.01 -17.42 26.85
N PHE A 54 -6.41 -16.23 26.92
CA PHE A 54 -5.33 -15.93 27.87
C PHE A 54 -5.76 -16.12 29.35
N GLN A 55 -7.07 -15.99 29.63
CA GLN A 55 -7.66 -16.27 30.97
C GLN A 55 -7.97 -17.75 31.18
N GLN A 56 -7.50 -18.64 30.27
CA GLN A 56 -7.72 -20.09 30.33
C GLN A 56 -9.18 -20.53 30.14
N THR A 57 -10.04 -19.67 29.60
CA THR A 57 -11.44 -20.01 29.28
C THR A 57 -11.49 -20.79 27.96
N PRO A 58 -12.16 -21.96 27.88
CA PRO A 58 -12.32 -22.71 26.64
C PRO A 58 -13.04 -21.91 25.56
N VAL A 59 -12.64 -22.11 24.30
CA VAL A 59 -13.26 -21.45 23.14
C VAL A 59 -13.69 -22.47 22.08
N VAL A 60 -14.66 -22.06 21.26
CA VAL A 60 -15.05 -22.73 20.02
C VAL A 60 -14.64 -21.88 18.83
N GLY A 61 -14.25 -22.51 17.74
CA GLY A 61 -13.95 -21.84 16.48
C GLY A 61 -15.21 -21.54 15.69
N VAL A 62 -15.33 -20.32 15.19
CA VAL A 62 -16.37 -19.87 14.28
C VAL A 62 -15.77 -19.76 12.90
N TYR A 63 -16.09 -20.70 12.02
CA TYR A 63 -15.55 -20.76 10.67
C TYR A 63 -16.55 -20.21 9.66
N ALA A 64 -16.09 -19.32 8.78
CA ALA A 64 -16.92 -18.70 7.76
C ALA A 64 -16.26 -18.85 6.38
N LYS A 65 -17.08 -19.09 5.36
CA LYS A 65 -16.61 -19.13 3.97
C LYS A 65 -16.06 -17.78 3.51
N HIS A 66 -16.64 -16.69 3.99
CA HIS A 66 -16.24 -15.32 3.64
C HIS A 66 -15.96 -14.49 4.90
N PHE A 67 -14.85 -13.76 4.91
CA PHE A 67 -14.46 -12.90 6.04
C PHE A 67 -15.53 -11.88 6.44
N ARG A 68 -16.27 -11.33 5.47
CA ARG A 68 -17.38 -10.40 5.73
C ARG A 68 -18.48 -11.00 6.61
N GLN A 69 -18.66 -12.32 6.63
CA GLN A 69 -19.64 -13.00 7.48
C GLN A 69 -19.23 -12.89 8.95
N LEU A 70 -17.93 -13.06 9.28
CA LEU A 70 -17.42 -12.86 10.65
C LEU A 70 -17.66 -11.42 11.13
N GLY A 71 -17.44 -10.42 10.28
CA GLY A 71 -17.71 -9.03 10.62
C GLY A 71 -19.21 -8.71 10.83
N ARG A 72 -20.11 -9.41 10.13
CA ARG A 72 -21.56 -9.30 10.36
C ARG A 72 -21.93 -9.97 11.70
N LEU A 73 -21.42 -11.15 11.95
CA LEU A 73 -21.65 -11.89 13.20
C LEU A 73 -21.10 -11.10 14.39
N ALA A 74 -19.87 -10.58 14.31
CA ALA A 74 -19.28 -9.76 15.38
C ALA A 74 -20.13 -8.55 15.76
N ARG A 75 -20.77 -7.90 14.77
CA ARG A 75 -21.69 -6.78 15.03
C ARG A 75 -22.98 -7.22 15.70
N ALA A 76 -23.55 -8.37 15.29
CA ALA A 76 -24.75 -8.90 15.89
C ALA A 76 -24.52 -9.34 17.34
N LEU A 77 -23.40 -10.01 17.61
CA LEU A 77 -23.03 -10.49 18.95
C LEU A 77 -22.67 -9.33 19.90
N ARG A 78 -22.05 -8.26 19.39
CA ARG A 78 -21.73 -7.07 20.20
C ARG A 78 -22.96 -6.41 20.79
N ALA A 79 -24.11 -6.49 20.13
CA ALA A 79 -25.38 -5.99 20.69
C ALA A 79 -25.86 -6.77 21.91
N GLN A 80 -25.27 -7.94 22.18
CA GLN A 80 -25.52 -8.81 23.32
C GLN A 80 -24.32 -8.90 24.28
N ASP A 81 -23.35 -7.98 24.15
CA ASP A 81 -22.09 -7.96 24.91
C ASP A 81 -21.26 -9.27 24.77
N ILE A 82 -21.41 -9.99 23.67
CA ILE A 82 -20.65 -11.20 23.36
C ILE A 82 -19.48 -10.84 22.45
N PRO A 83 -18.21 -10.96 22.92
CA PRO A 83 -17.04 -10.69 22.11
C PRO A 83 -16.77 -11.85 21.15
N LEU A 84 -16.65 -11.54 19.85
CA LEU A 84 -16.07 -12.46 18.88
C LEU A 84 -14.58 -12.16 18.77
N LEU A 85 -13.75 -13.07 19.27
CA LEU A 85 -12.30 -12.89 19.41
C LEU A 85 -11.62 -13.09 18.05
N GLU A 86 -10.61 -12.28 17.76
CA GLU A 86 -9.80 -12.30 16.52
C GLU A 86 -10.61 -12.20 15.22
N ALA A 87 -11.83 -11.65 15.29
CA ALA A 87 -12.67 -11.43 14.11
C ALA A 87 -12.15 -10.31 13.19
N ASP A 88 -11.19 -9.54 13.65
CA ASP A 88 -10.49 -8.47 12.93
C ASP A 88 -9.20 -8.94 12.24
N VAL A 89 -8.67 -10.12 12.59
CA VAL A 89 -7.48 -10.70 11.94
C VAL A 89 -7.84 -11.11 10.51
N ARG A 90 -7.20 -10.49 9.55
CA ARG A 90 -7.49 -10.75 8.13
C ARG A 90 -7.05 -12.14 7.71
N PRO A 91 -7.79 -12.81 6.82
CA PRO A 91 -7.48 -14.19 6.42
C PRO A 91 -6.07 -14.38 5.84
N HIS A 92 -5.59 -13.41 5.06
CA HIS A 92 -4.24 -13.47 4.49
C HIS A 92 -3.14 -13.30 5.55
N ASP A 93 -3.32 -12.44 6.55
CA ASP A 93 -2.38 -12.29 7.65
C ASP A 93 -2.38 -13.56 8.52
N ARG A 94 -3.57 -14.05 8.89
CA ARG A 94 -3.73 -15.29 9.67
C ARG A 94 -3.07 -16.49 8.97
N PHE A 95 -3.28 -16.63 7.68
CA PHE A 95 -2.69 -17.75 6.93
C PHE A 95 -1.17 -17.81 7.04
N LEU A 96 -0.51 -16.64 6.97
CA LEU A 96 0.95 -16.53 7.13
C LEU A 96 1.36 -16.72 8.59
N MET A 97 0.65 -16.10 9.55
CA MET A 97 0.91 -16.22 10.97
C MET A 97 0.87 -17.66 11.47
N GLU A 98 -0.16 -18.43 11.11
CA GLU A 98 -0.32 -19.84 11.50
C GLU A 98 0.78 -20.75 10.97
N ARG A 99 1.46 -20.32 9.89
CA ARG A 99 2.58 -21.04 9.27
C ARG A 99 3.94 -20.47 9.62
N PHE A 100 3.97 -19.44 10.48
CA PHE A 100 5.19 -18.72 10.86
C PHE A 100 5.96 -18.16 9.64
N ILE A 101 5.23 -17.81 8.60
CA ILE A 101 5.77 -17.13 7.42
C ILE A 101 5.78 -15.63 7.70
N THR A 102 6.93 -15.01 7.62
CA THR A 102 7.07 -13.55 7.82
C THR A 102 7.00 -12.81 6.47
N ALA A 103 8.07 -12.84 5.67
CA ALA A 103 8.08 -12.19 4.37
C ALA A 103 8.56 -13.12 3.24
N GLY A 104 9.74 -13.72 3.37
CA GLY A 104 10.24 -14.67 2.37
C GLY A 104 9.45 -15.97 2.36
N VAL A 105 9.05 -16.43 1.17
CA VAL A 105 8.29 -17.67 0.99
C VAL A 105 8.91 -18.57 -0.04
N LEU A 106 8.87 -19.89 0.22
CA LEU A 106 9.09 -20.94 -0.75
C LEU A 106 7.73 -21.47 -1.20
N VAL A 107 7.53 -21.55 -2.51
CA VAL A 107 6.30 -22.08 -3.12
C VAL A 107 6.53 -23.51 -3.59
N GLU A 108 5.69 -24.46 -3.16
CA GLU A 108 5.77 -25.85 -3.53
C GLU A 108 4.46 -26.37 -4.14
N GLY A 109 4.55 -26.99 -5.28
CA GLY A 109 3.38 -27.56 -5.97
C GLY A 109 2.42 -26.49 -6.50
N GLY A 110 1.15 -26.86 -6.61
CA GLY A 110 0.12 -26.01 -7.20
C GLY A 110 0.02 -26.17 -8.72
N LYS A 111 -0.93 -25.46 -9.31
CA LYS A 111 -1.12 -25.39 -10.76
C LYS A 111 -0.63 -24.03 -11.25
N ALA A 112 0.43 -24.05 -12.04
CA ALA A 112 0.99 -22.83 -12.62
C ALA A 112 0.38 -22.55 -14.00
N ASP A 113 -0.01 -21.29 -14.21
CA ASP A 113 -0.42 -20.75 -15.50
C ASP A 113 0.14 -19.32 -15.63
N CYS A 114 0.93 -19.09 -16.68
CA CYS A 114 1.69 -17.85 -16.86
C CYS A 114 2.46 -17.47 -15.57
N SER A 115 2.11 -16.35 -14.93
CA SER A 115 2.70 -15.86 -13.68
C SER A 115 1.79 -16.07 -12.45
N THR A 116 0.84 -17.02 -12.53
CA THR A 116 -0.09 -17.34 -11.45
C THR A 116 0.06 -18.79 -11.02
N ILE A 117 0.08 -19.06 -9.71
CA ILE A 117 0.09 -20.39 -9.13
C ILE A 117 -1.14 -20.53 -8.25
N VAL A 118 -1.94 -21.58 -8.51
CA VAL A 118 -3.18 -21.85 -7.77
C VAL A 118 -2.99 -23.05 -6.84
N ASP A 119 -3.45 -22.91 -5.60
CA ASP A 119 -3.49 -23.98 -4.58
C ASP A 119 -2.14 -24.65 -4.33
N CYS A 120 -1.12 -23.86 -4.10
CA CYS A 120 0.21 -24.30 -3.70
C CYS A 120 0.39 -24.33 -2.17
N LYS A 121 1.50 -24.90 -1.72
CA LYS A 121 1.97 -24.79 -0.34
C LYS A 121 2.97 -23.67 -0.22
N LEU A 122 2.79 -22.82 0.80
CA LEU A 122 3.75 -21.79 1.16
C LEU A 122 4.52 -22.24 2.41
N LYS A 123 5.85 -22.11 2.35
CA LYS A 123 6.77 -22.38 3.46
C LYS A 123 7.65 -21.17 3.72
N PRO A 124 8.14 -20.98 4.96
CA PRO A 124 9.09 -19.90 5.25
C PRO A 124 10.37 -20.01 4.42
N ALA A 125 10.84 -18.88 3.88
CA ALA A 125 12.15 -18.72 3.25
C ALA A 125 12.83 -17.45 3.81
N PRO A 126 13.29 -17.48 5.07
CA PRO A 126 13.67 -16.28 5.83
C PRO A 126 14.90 -15.54 5.24
N ASP A 127 15.70 -16.23 4.45
CA ASP A 127 16.94 -15.67 3.89
C ASP A 127 16.74 -15.00 2.53
N TYR A 128 15.59 -15.19 1.90
CA TYR A 128 15.33 -14.61 0.57
C TYR A 128 15.06 -13.11 0.65
N ARG A 129 15.81 -12.33 -0.13
CA ARG A 129 15.67 -10.88 -0.26
C ARG A 129 15.55 -10.51 -1.73
N PRO A 130 14.36 -10.11 -2.21
CA PRO A 130 14.18 -9.72 -3.61
C PRO A 130 14.81 -8.35 -3.90
N ALA A 131 15.26 -8.16 -5.12
CA ALA A 131 15.55 -6.85 -5.67
C ALA A 131 14.22 -6.21 -6.13
N LEU A 132 13.71 -5.24 -5.36
CA LEU A 132 12.44 -4.58 -5.65
C LEU A 132 12.62 -3.44 -6.65
N LYS A 133 11.76 -3.38 -7.67
CA LYS A 133 11.66 -2.24 -8.57
C LYS A 133 10.93 -1.09 -7.86
N VAL A 134 11.59 0.03 -7.66
CA VAL A 134 11.06 1.19 -6.94
C VAL A 134 10.81 2.33 -7.91
N VAL A 135 9.68 3.01 -7.77
CA VAL A 135 9.37 4.28 -8.43
C VAL A 135 8.97 5.32 -7.40
N SER A 136 9.52 6.52 -7.53
CA SER A 136 9.03 7.71 -6.85
C SER A 136 7.97 8.38 -7.71
N LEU A 137 6.85 8.77 -7.11
CA LEU A 137 5.73 9.46 -7.75
C LEU A 137 5.49 10.78 -7.04
N ASP A 138 5.33 11.83 -7.82
CA ASP A 138 4.94 13.18 -7.35
C ASP A 138 4.02 13.84 -8.37
N ILE A 139 3.15 14.75 -7.93
CA ILE A 139 2.25 15.50 -8.81
C ILE A 139 2.31 17.00 -8.52
N GLU A 140 2.08 17.80 -9.56
CA GLU A 140 1.82 19.22 -9.39
C GLU A 140 0.39 19.57 -9.77
N THR A 141 -0.22 20.48 -9.01
CA THR A 141 -1.63 20.84 -9.14
C THR A 141 -1.86 22.33 -8.97
N SER A 142 -3.04 22.81 -9.39
CA SER A 142 -3.55 24.11 -8.98
C SER A 142 -3.92 24.13 -7.49
N GLN A 143 -4.19 25.32 -6.96
CA GLN A 143 -4.75 25.49 -5.60
C GLN A 143 -6.11 24.77 -5.38
N TYR A 144 -6.79 24.37 -6.45
CA TYR A 144 -8.07 23.63 -6.42
C TYR A 144 -7.88 22.11 -6.60
N GLU A 145 -6.64 21.63 -6.50
CA GLU A 145 -6.26 20.22 -6.75
C GLU A 145 -6.55 19.78 -8.20
N GLU A 146 -6.47 20.69 -9.16
CA GLU A 146 -6.52 20.33 -10.57
C GLU A 146 -5.14 19.93 -11.07
N LEU A 147 -5.03 18.72 -11.60
CA LEU A 147 -3.77 18.09 -12.02
C LEU A 147 -3.11 18.83 -13.19
N TYR A 148 -1.83 19.21 -13.03
CA TYR A 148 -0.97 19.81 -14.03
C TYR A 148 0.08 18.88 -14.57
N SER A 149 0.77 18.15 -13.68
CA SER A 149 1.77 17.16 -14.08
C SER A 149 1.84 15.97 -13.15
N ILE A 150 2.42 14.88 -13.66
CA ILE A 150 2.75 13.66 -12.91
C ILE A 150 4.20 13.32 -13.23
N ALA A 151 5.04 13.25 -12.22
CA ALA A 151 6.43 12.83 -12.34
C ALA A 151 6.62 11.41 -11.81
N LEU A 152 7.44 10.65 -12.50
CA LEU A 152 7.84 9.29 -12.15
C LEU A 152 9.34 9.15 -12.35
N ASP A 153 10.06 8.77 -11.29
CA ASP A 153 11.50 8.52 -11.32
C ASP A 153 11.80 7.16 -10.70
N GLY A 154 12.42 6.29 -11.47
CA GLY A 154 12.75 4.92 -11.03
C GLY A 154 12.53 3.89 -12.13
N THR A 155 12.80 2.63 -11.82
CA THR A 155 12.70 1.50 -12.77
C THR A 155 13.53 1.66 -14.07
N GLY A 156 14.54 2.56 -14.03
CA GLY A 156 15.38 2.88 -15.20
C GLY A 156 14.79 3.93 -16.15
N GLU A 157 13.66 4.54 -15.80
CA GLU A 157 13.00 5.58 -16.59
C GLU A 157 12.68 6.80 -15.71
N ARG A 158 12.91 8.00 -16.28
CA ARG A 158 12.52 9.29 -15.67
C ARG A 158 11.55 9.96 -16.63
N VAL A 159 10.34 10.22 -16.20
CA VAL A 159 9.30 10.78 -17.07
C VAL A 159 8.40 11.77 -16.31
N VAL A 160 8.02 12.84 -17.00
CA VAL A 160 6.97 13.75 -16.56
C VAL A 160 5.85 13.79 -17.60
N LEU A 161 4.65 13.49 -17.17
CA LEU A 161 3.44 13.69 -17.96
C LEU A 161 2.92 15.10 -17.66
N MET A 162 2.80 15.96 -18.66
CA MET A 162 2.41 17.37 -18.52
C MET A 162 1.11 17.65 -19.26
N LEU A 163 0.17 18.32 -18.61
CA LEU A 163 -1.09 18.72 -19.24
C LEU A 163 -0.89 19.84 -20.25
N GLY A 164 -1.49 19.70 -21.43
CA GLY A 164 -1.51 20.70 -22.52
C GLY A 164 -0.59 20.36 -23.65
N GLU A 165 -0.30 21.37 -24.49
CA GLU A 165 0.55 21.24 -25.67
C GLU A 165 2.00 21.64 -25.37
N PRO A 166 2.97 21.11 -26.12
CA PRO A 166 4.36 21.54 -26.03
C PRO A 166 4.50 23.01 -26.42
N PRO A 167 5.49 23.74 -25.84
CA PRO A 167 5.79 25.09 -26.28
C PRO A 167 6.24 25.11 -27.75
N PRO A 168 6.03 26.23 -28.49
CA PRO A 168 6.38 26.31 -29.90
C PRO A 168 7.89 26.23 -30.18
N GLU A 169 8.72 26.58 -29.22
CA GLU A 169 10.17 26.48 -29.30
C GLU A 169 10.68 25.28 -28.49
N SER A 170 11.60 24.51 -29.04
CA SER A 170 12.31 23.45 -28.33
C SER A 170 13.24 24.11 -27.31
N GLY A 171 13.00 23.85 -26.02
CA GLY A 171 13.85 24.29 -24.91
C GLY A 171 15.19 23.55 -24.84
N GLU A 172 15.93 23.78 -23.75
CA GLU A 172 17.16 23.04 -23.47
C GLU A 172 16.90 21.55 -23.34
N PRO A 173 17.87 20.68 -23.67
CA PRO A 173 17.75 19.24 -23.51
C PRO A 173 17.48 18.89 -22.03
N LEU A 174 16.45 18.10 -21.79
CA LEU A 174 16.12 17.57 -20.47
C LEU A 174 16.75 16.19 -20.29
N ASP A 175 17.15 15.86 -19.07
CA ASP A 175 17.68 14.54 -18.70
C ASP A 175 16.58 13.51 -18.37
N PHE A 176 15.32 13.87 -18.68
CA PHE A 176 14.12 13.04 -18.53
C PHE A 176 13.17 13.22 -19.72
N SER A 177 12.23 12.28 -19.86
CA SER A 177 11.20 12.34 -20.90
C SER A 177 10.05 13.25 -20.46
N LEU A 178 9.81 14.34 -21.16
CA LEU A 178 8.65 15.22 -20.97
C LEU A 178 7.59 14.89 -22.03
N ILE A 179 6.44 14.37 -21.57
CA ILE A 179 5.35 13.91 -22.44
C ILE A 179 4.12 14.80 -22.22
N TYR A 180 3.74 15.54 -23.24
CA TYR A 180 2.54 16.37 -23.20
C TYR A 180 1.28 15.55 -23.44
N CYS A 181 0.24 15.85 -22.67
CA CYS A 181 -1.06 15.18 -22.71
C CYS A 181 -2.16 16.22 -22.94
N PRO A 182 -2.98 16.08 -24.00
CA PRO A 182 -3.98 17.11 -24.34
C PRO A 182 -5.09 17.23 -23.31
N THR A 183 -5.34 16.19 -22.51
CA THR A 183 -6.37 16.18 -21.47
C THR A 183 -5.89 15.43 -20.24
N ARG A 184 -6.50 15.71 -19.08
CA ARG A 184 -6.26 14.96 -17.83
C ARG A 184 -6.58 13.47 -17.99
N LYS A 185 -7.63 13.14 -18.76
CA LYS A 185 -7.95 11.75 -19.08
C LYS A 185 -6.81 11.04 -19.81
N ALA A 186 -6.29 11.65 -20.88
CA ALA A 186 -5.14 11.09 -21.62
C ALA A 186 -3.89 10.95 -20.76
N MET A 187 -3.67 11.87 -19.82
CA MET A 187 -2.56 11.79 -18.86
C MET A 187 -2.71 10.61 -17.91
N LEU A 188 -3.90 10.37 -17.35
CA LEU A 188 -4.18 9.24 -16.47
C LEU A 188 -4.12 7.89 -17.20
N GLU A 189 -4.57 7.85 -18.46
CA GLU A 189 -4.43 6.67 -19.33
C GLU A 189 -2.95 6.35 -19.58
N LYS A 190 -2.12 7.35 -19.87
CA LYS A 190 -0.66 7.18 -20.01
C LYS A 190 0.00 6.75 -18.69
N LEU A 191 -0.47 7.24 -17.54
CA LEU A 191 -0.01 6.79 -16.23
C LEU A 191 -0.31 5.30 -16.03
N ASN A 192 -1.54 4.84 -16.32
CA ASN A 192 -1.90 3.44 -16.24
C ASN A 192 -1.00 2.56 -17.14
N ASP A 193 -0.78 3.00 -18.37
CA ASP A 193 0.07 2.27 -19.35
C ASP A 193 1.55 2.25 -18.93
N TRP A 194 2.02 3.32 -18.27
CA TRP A 194 3.36 3.36 -17.69
C TRP A 194 3.50 2.33 -16.56
N PHE A 195 2.52 2.24 -15.65
CA PHE A 195 2.51 1.27 -14.56
C PHE A 195 2.43 -0.17 -15.06
N GLU A 196 1.70 -0.43 -16.12
CA GLU A 196 1.62 -1.75 -16.75
C GLU A 196 2.96 -2.16 -17.39
N ARG A 197 3.59 -1.24 -18.15
CA ARG A 197 4.83 -1.50 -18.87
C ARG A 197 6.05 -1.62 -17.95
N ASN A 198 6.19 -0.73 -16.98
CA ASN A 198 7.37 -0.67 -16.11
C ASN A 198 7.25 -1.60 -14.89
N ASP A 199 6.04 -1.91 -14.50
CA ASP A 199 5.68 -2.86 -13.44
C ASP A 199 6.50 -2.69 -12.14
N PRO A 200 6.46 -1.51 -11.45
CA PRO A 200 7.15 -1.31 -10.19
C PRO A 200 6.57 -2.19 -9.09
N ASP A 201 7.42 -2.69 -8.19
CA ASP A 201 6.99 -3.41 -6.97
C ASP A 201 6.59 -2.44 -5.87
N VAL A 202 7.29 -1.30 -5.80
CA VAL A 202 7.13 -0.31 -4.73
C VAL A 202 6.93 1.07 -5.33
N VAL A 203 5.90 1.77 -4.88
CA VAL A 203 5.66 3.19 -5.14
C VAL A 203 6.01 3.96 -3.88
N ILE A 204 6.92 4.91 -3.98
CA ILE A 204 7.26 5.83 -2.89
C ILE A 204 6.88 7.25 -3.27
N GLY A 205 6.70 8.11 -2.29
CA GLY A 205 6.45 9.55 -2.48
C GLY A 205 6.35 10.27 -1.15
N TRP A 206 6.05 11.57 -1.19
CA TRP A 206 5.98 12.41 0.00
C TRP A 206 4.54 12.82 0.28
N SER A 207 3.92 12.27 1.31
CA SER A 207 2.47 12.34 1.53
C SER A 207 1.65 11.66 0.41
N VAL A 208 2.24 10.70 -0.27
CA VAL A 208 1.77 10.10 -1.52
C VAL A 208 0.35 9.53 -1.44
N ILE A 209 -0.06 8.99 -0.31
CA ILE A 209 -1.41 8.43 -0.13
C ILE A 209 -2.42 9.54 0.15
N GLN A 210 -2.05 10.49 1.06
CA GLN A 210 -2.99 11.52 1.52
C GLN A 210 -3.16 12.64 0.50
N PHE A 211 -2.21 12.82 -0.41
CA PHE A 211 -2.27 13.85 -1.43
C PHE A 211 -2.26 13.23 -2.85
N ASP A 212 -1.14 12.75 -3.35
CA ASP A 212 -0.95 12.40 -4.75
C ASP A 212 -1.97 11.38 -5.26
N LEU A 213 -2.02 10.19 -4.66
CA LEU A 213 -2.95 9.13 -5.10
C LEU A 213 -4.41 9.54 -4.90
N ARG A 214 -4.72 10.30 -3.84
CA ARG A 214 -6.07 10.83 -3.61
C ARG A 214 -6.48 11.82 -4.69
N VAL A 215 -5.59 12.75 -5.06
CA VAL A 215 -5.85 13.74 -6.12
C VAL A 215 -5.95 13.05 -7.49
N LEU A 216 -5.08 12.09 -7.78
CA LEU A 216 -5.18 11.27 -9.00
C LEU A 216 -6.52 10.55 -9.09
N GLN A 217 -6.99 9.94 -7.99
CA GLN A 217 -8.31 9.28 -7.97
C GLN A 217 -9.44 10.28 -8.19
N LYS A 218 -9.42 11.42 -7.47
CA LYS A 218 -10.40 12.51 -7.66
C LYS A 218 -10.43 13.02 -9.11
N GLY A 219 -9.25 13.19 -9.70
CA GLY A 219 -9.10 13.60 -11.10
C GLY A 219 -9.64 12.56 -12.07
N ALA A 220 -9.40 11.28 -11.83
CA ALA A 220 -9.92 10.17 -12.61
C ALA A 220 -11.46 10.14 -12.58
N ASP A 221 -12.04 10.22 -11.38
CA ASP A 221 -13.49 10.25 -11.18
C ASP A 221 -14.13 11.44 -11.91
N ALA A 222 -13.51 12.63 -11.83
CA ALA A 222 -14.01 13.85 -12.45
C ALA A 222 -14.01 13.82 -13.99
N CYS A 223 -13.03 13.16 -14.62
CA CYS A 223 -12.94 13.07 -16.08
C CYS A 223 -13.46 11.75 -16.67
N GLY A 224 -14.07 10.88 -15.85
CA GLY A 224 -14.58 9.57 -16.26
C GLY A 224 -13.50 8.61 -16.73
N ALA A 225 -12.28 8.74 -16.19
CA ALA A 225 -11.19 7.79 -16.36
C ALA A 225 -11.18 6.76 -15.23
N GLN A 226 -10.45 5.66 -15.43
CA GLN A 226 -10.13 4.71 -14.36
C GLN A 226 -8.66 4.84 -13.96
N LEU A 227 -8.40 4.87 -12.67
CA LEU A 227 -7.04 4.83 -12.14
C LEU A 227 -6.67 3.37 -11.82
N LEU A 228 -5.87 2.76 -12.70
CA LEU A 228 -5.57 1.31 -12.73
C LEU A 228 -4.10 1.04 -12.44
N LEU A 229 -3.62 1.45 -11.28
CA LEU A 229 -2.21 1.33 -10.89
C LEU A 229 -1.82 -0.06 -10.37
N GLY A 230 -2.79 -0.91 -10.04
CA GLY A 230 -2.53 -2.28 -9.60
C GLY A 230 -2.13 -3.20 -10.75
N ARG A 231 -1.42 -4.29 -10.43
CA ARG A 231 -1.16 -5.38 -11.37
C ARG A 231 -2.48 -5.93 -11.91
N GLU A 232 -2.47 -6.47 -13.12
CA GLU A 232 -3.68 -6.87 -13.86
C GLU A 232 -4.65 -5.70 -14.10
N ARG A 233 -4.14 -4.45 -14.18
CA ARG A 233 -4.94 -3.22 -14.35
C ARG A 233 -6.04 -3.08 -13.29
N ARG A 234 -5.72 -3.43 -12.05
CA ARG A 234 -6.68 -3.33 -10.94
C ARG A 234 -6.69 -1.93 -10.35
N PRO A 235 -7.86 -1.41 -9.95
CA PRO A 235 -7.97 -0.11 -9.28
C PRO A 235 -7.39 -0.16 -7.87
N ILE A 236 -7.15 1.02 -7.31
CA ILE A 236 -6.75 1.19 -5.91
C ILE A 236 -7.93 0.83 -5.00
N ASP A 237 -7.69 0.04 -3.96
CA ASP A 237 -8.67 -0.29 -2.93
C ASP A 237 -8.55 0.69 -1.76
N TRP A 238 -9.52 1.62 -1.69
CA TRP A 238 -9.53 2.70 -0.71
C TRP A 238 -10.28 2.33 0.56
N ARG A 239 -9.72 2.73 1.70
CA ARG A 239 -10.36 2.57 3.01
C ARG A 239 -10.13 3.81 3.87
N THR A 240 -11.14 4.18 4.66
CA THR A 240 -11.01 5.26 5.64
C THR A 240 -10.47 4.72 6.98
N HIS A 241 -9.67 5.53 7.66
CA HIS A 241 -9.19 5.20 8.99
C HIS A 241 -10.35 5.31 10.01
N PRO A 242 -10.63 4.27 10.83
CA PRO A 242 -11.81 4.26 11.71
C PRO A 242 -11.78 5.30 12.83
N GLY A 243 -10.61 5.79 13.22
CA GLY A 243 -10.43 6.74 14.33
C GLY A 243 -9.82 8.09 13.94
N LYS A 244 -9.55 8.34 12.63
CA LYS A 244 -8.95 9.60 12.17
C LYS A 244 -9.72 10.10 10.95
N GLN A 245 -10.57 11.10 11.17
CA GLN A 245 -11.40 11.65 10.10
C GLN A 245 -10.53 12.16 8.93
N GLY A 246 -10.94 11.83 7.71
CA GLY A 246 -10.26 12.25 6.48
C GLY A 246 -8.95 11.51 6.17
N TYR A 247 -8.49 10.60 7.03
CA TYR A 247 -7.28 9.81 6.76
C TYR A 247 -7.61 8.56 5.95
N LEU A 248 -6.89 8.37 4.84
CA LEU A 248 -7.13 7.28 3.89
C LEU A 248 -6.02 6.23 3.94
N PHE A 249 -6.40 4.99 3.69
CA PHE A 249 -5.50 3.92 3.32
C PHE A 249 -5.72 3.58 1.84
N ALA A 250 -4.64 3.41 1.11
CA ALA A 250 -4.65 2.98 -0.27
C ALA A 250 -3.94 1.63 -0.38
N ALA A 251 -4.61 0.61 -0.89
CA ALA A 251 -3.98 -0.64 -1.26
C ALA A 251 -3.98 -0.75 -2.78
N VAL A 252 -2.78 -0.78 -3.37
CA VAL A 252 -2.59 -0.96 -4.81
C VAL A 252 -2.31 -2.45 -5.06
N PRO A 253 -3.26 -3.20 -5.64
CA PRO A 253 -3.12 -4.65 -5.77
C PRO A 253 -1.81 -5.07 -6.46
N GLY A 254 -1.04 -5.93 -5.79
CA GLY A 254 0.24 -6.41 -6.27
C GLY A 254 1.42 -5.44 -6.11
N ARG A 255 1.24 -4.28 -5.50
CA ARG A 255 2.31 -3.29 -5.25
C ARG A 255 2.27 -2.82 -3.80
N VAL A 256 3.41 -2.37 -3.32
CA VAL A 256 3.58 -1.75 -2.01
C VAL A 256 3.63 -0.23 -2.19
N VAL A 257 2.87 0.53 -1.39
CA VAL A 257 2.93 2.01 -1.40
C VAL A 257 3.50 2.48 -0.07
N ILE A 258 4.62 3.20 -0.11
CA ILE A 258 5.32 3.68 1.09
C ILE A 258 5.36 5.20 1.09
N ASP A 259 4.69 5.81 2.04
CA ASP A 259 4.78 7.24 2.31
C ASP A 259 6.09 7.56 3.04
N GLY A 260 6.86 8.53 2.53
CA GLY A 260 8.17 8.89 3.07
C GLY A 260 8.10 9.42 4.51
N ILE A 261 7.06 10.18 4.83
CA ILE A 261 6.86 10.73 6.19
C ILE A 261 6.59 9.60 7.17
N GLU A 262 5.69 8.68 6.82
CA GLU A 262 5.34 7.55 7.67
C GLU A 262 6.50 6.54 7.80
N ALA A 263 7.30 6.37 6.74
CA ALA A 263 8.49 5.54 6.77
C ALA A 263 9.55 6.09 7.73
N LEU A 264 9.81 7.40 7.70
CA LEU A 264 10.74 8.06 8.62
C LEU A 264 10.27 7.94 10.07
N ARG A 265 8.97 8.15 10.33
CA ARG A 265 8.38 7.97 11.67
C ARG A 265 8.48 6.52 12.15
N ALA A 266 8.22 5.55 11.29
CA ALA A 266 8.35 4.13 11.61
C ALA A 266 9.80 3.74 11.91
N ALA A 267 10.78 4.38 11.26
CA ALA A 267 12.21 4.23 11.53
C ALA A 267 12.71 5.06 12.74
N SER A 268 11.77 5.63 13.52
CA SER A 268 12.06 6.47 14.70
C SER A 268 12.93 7.69 14.38
N LYS A 269 12.82 8.23 13.16
CA LYS A 269 13.46 9.49 12.79
C LYS A 269 12.55 10.65 13.19
N SER A 270 13.14 11.70 13.73
CA SER A 270 12.43 12.91 14.16
C SER A 270 13.08 14.13 13.53
N PHE A 271 12.25 15.04 13.03
CA PHE A 271 12.66 16.28 12.39
C PHE A 271 11.83 17.43 12.94
N PRO A 272 12.35 18.67 12.94
CA PRO A 272 11.58 19.86 13.31
C PRO A 272 10.34 20.05 12.42
N SER A 273 10.45 19.69 11.15
CA SER A 273 9.37 19.65 10.17
C SER A 273 9.53 18.42 9.27
N PHE A 274 8.40 17.79 8.91
CA PHE A 274 8.36 16.70 7.94
C PHE A 274 8.03 17.18 6.52
N SER A 275 8.20 18.46 6.20
CA SER A 275 8.16 18.91 4.80
C SER A 275 9.34 18.30 4.03
N LEU A 276 9.14 18.01 2.74
CA LEU A 276 10.22 17.46 1.89
C LEU A 276 11.45 18.39 1.89
N GLU A 277 11.23 19.69 1.87
CA GLU A 277 12.28 20.72 1.97
C GLU A 277 13.12 20.57 3.25
N ALA A 278 12.47 20.54 4.42
CA ALA A 278 13.19 20.49 5.70
C ALA A 278 13.97 19.19 5.85
N VAL A 279 13.38 18.06 5.45
CA VAL A 279 14.01 16.73 5.55
C VAL A 279 15.15 16.59 4.54
N SER A 280 14.99 17.07 3.30
CA SER A 280 16.07 17.04 2.30
C SER A 280 17.23 17.93 2.71
N GLN A 281 16.96 19.12 3.25
CA GLN A 281 18.01 20.01 3.78
C GLN A 281 18.79 19.33 4.91
N GLU A 282 18.11 18.67 5.84
CA GLU A 282 18.76 18.02 7.00
C GLU A 282 19.54 16.76 6.62
N LEU A 283 18.99 15.91 5.77
CA LEU A 283 19.60 14.64 5.41
C LEU A 283 20.60 14.72 4.25
N LEU A 284 20.34 15.59 3.27
CA LEU A 284 21.10 15.66 2.03
C LEU A 284 21.95 16.93 1.92
N GLY A 285 21.67 17.95 2.74
CA GLY A 285 22.29 19.27 2.62
C GLY A 285 21.77 20.06 1.41
N GLU A 286 20.64 19.67 0.83
CA GLU A 286 20.05 20.23 -0.36
C GLU A 286 18.57 20.51 -0.12
N GLY A 287 18.07 21.68 -0.56
CA GLY A 287 16.66 22.06 -0.45
C GLY A 287 15.97 22.10 -1.82
N LYS A 288 14.69 22.39 -1.79
CA LYS A 288 13.88 22.64 -2.98
C LYS A 288 14.31 23.93 -3.70
N ALA A 289 14.06 23.98 -5.00
CA ALA A 289 14.39 25.13 -5.84
C ALA A 289 13.44 26.32 -5.69
N ILE A 290 12.40 26.24 -4.85
CA ILE A 290 11.41 27.29 -4.62
C ILE A 290 11.31 27.59 -3.12
N GLY A 291 11.43 28.87 -2.74
CA GLY A 291 11.33 29.37 -1.36
C GLY A 291 9.91 29.36 -0.77
N ASP A 292 9.63 30.21 0.21
CA ASP A 292 8.48 30.22 1.12
C ASP A 292 7.12 29.73 0.59
N GLU A 293 6.38 29.00 1.45
CA GLU A 293 5.07 28.34 1.13
C GLU A 293 4.01 29.30 0.54
N TYR A 294 4.06 30.58 0.88
CA TYR A 294 3.09 31.58 0.40
C TYR A 294 3.27 31.92 -1.09
N ASP A 295 4.49 31.77 -1.62
CA ASP A 295 4.82 32.01 -3.03
C ASP A 295 4.76 30.75 -3.89
N LYS A 296 4.76 29.55 -3.26
CA LYS A 296 4.88 28.27 -3.95
C LYS A 296 3.73 28.02 -4.94
N MET A 297 2.48 28.20 -4.52
CA MET A 297 1.32 27.95 -5.38
C MET A 297 1.25 28.94 -6.55
N ALA A 298 1.57 30.21 -6.30
CA ALA A 298 1.64 31.23 -7.35
C ALA A 298 2.74 30.90 -8.37
N GLU A 299 3.90 30.41 -7.91
CA GLU A 299 5.01 30.03 -8.77
C GLU A 299 4.71 28.76 -9.59
N ILE A 300 4.04 27.75 -9.01
CA ILE A 300 3.56 26.58 -9.75
C ILE A 300 2.59 26.99 -10.85
N GLU A 301 1.62 27.85 -10.52
CA GLU A 301 0.66 28.38 -11.48
C GLU A 301 1.36 29.17 -12.60
N ARG A 302 2.28 30.06 -12.25
CA ARG A 302 3.07 30.84 -13.22
C ARG A 302 3.87 29.91 -14.16
N ARG A 303 4.60 28.93 -13.63
CA ARG A 303 5.36 27.97 -14.45
C ARG A 303 4.45 27.15 -15.34
N TYR A 304 3.30 26.71 -14.83
CA TYR A 304 2.36 25.97 -15.66
C TYR A 304 1.86 26.80 -16.87
N GLN A 305 1.65 28.10 -16.69
CA GLN A 305 1.19 28.96 -17.77
C GLN A 305 2.31 29.40 -18.71
N GLU A 306 3.49 29.71 -18.17
CA GLU A 306 4.56 30.38 -18.90
C GLU A 306 5.74 29.46 -19.24
N ASP A 307 6.06 28.46 -18.40
CA ASP A 307 7.26 27.62 -18.51
C ASP A 307 7.02 26.18 -18.00
N LYS A 308 6.26 25.40 -18.76
CA LYS A 308 5.97 24.01 -18.42
C LYS A 308 7.22 23.14 -18.26
N PRO A 309 8.30 23.30 -19.07
CA PRO A 309 9.56 22.59 -18.83
C PRO A 309 10.17 22.85 -17.45
N ALA A 310 10.14 24.10 -16.94
CA ALA A 310 10.61 24.42 -15.59
C ALA A 310 9.71 23.82 -14.50
N LEU A 311 8.40 23.71 -14.73
CA LEU A 311 7.51 22.99 -13.83
C LEU A 311 7.80 21.49 -13.84
N ALA A 312 8.06 20.91 -15.00
CA ALA A 312 8.42 19.50 -15.12
C ALA A 312 9.75 19.18 -14.39
N LEU A 313 10.75 20.05 -14.54
CA LEU A 313 12.03 19.93 -13.84
C LEU A 313 11.84 20.01 -12.32
N TYR A 314 10.96 20.88 -11.85
CA TYR A 314 10.63 20.99 -10.43
C TYR A 314 9.96 19.71 -9.92
N ASN A 315 8.96 19.20 -10.64
CA ASN A 315 8.22 18.00 -10.26
C ASN A 315 9.12 16.74 -10.21
N ILE A 316 9.96 16.53 -11.23
CA ILE A 316 10.89 15.37 -11.25
C ILE A 316 11.97 15.48 -10.17
N ARG A 317 12.37 16.71 -9.81
CA ARG A 317 13.32 16.95 -8.72
C ARG A 317 12.77 16.52 -7.36
N ASP A 318 11.48 16.69 -7.12
CA ASP A 318 10.84 16.22 -5.89
C ASP A 318 10.88 14.68 -5.83
N CYS A 319 10.64 13.97 -6.93
CA CYS A 319 10.83 12.52 -7.02
C CYS A 319 12.28 12.09 -6.70
N GLU A 320 13.27 12.78 -7.27
CA GLU A 320 14.68 12.51 -7.04
C GLU A 320 15.06 12.71 -5.55
N LEU A 321 14.60 13.78 -4.92
CA LEU A 321 14.84 14.04 -3.50
C LEU A 321 14.27 12.91 -2.63
N VAL A 322 13.06 12.44 -2.92
CA VAL A 322 12.44 11.31 -2.21
C VAL A 322 13.29 10.05 -2.34
N LEU A 323 13.72 9.68 -3.54
CA LEU A 323 14.61 8.52 -3.78
C LEU A 323 15.90 8.63 -2.95
N ARG A 324 16.54 9.79 -2.96
CA ARG A 324 17.79 10.05 -2.22
C ARG A 324 17.60 10.02 -0.71
N ILE A 325 16.46 10.52 -0.19
CA ILE A 325 16.10 10.40 1.24
C ILE A 325 15.93 8.93 1.61
N PHE A 326 15.20 8.16 0.79
CA PHE A 326 15.01 6.72 1.03
C PHE A 326 16.35 5.96 1.05
N ASP A 327 17.26 6.27 0.13
CA ASP A 327 18.59 5.66 0.12
C ASP A 327 19.44 6.10 1.31
N LYS A 328 19.51 7.41 1.59
CA LYS A 328 20.32 7.96 2.69
C LYS A 328 19.89 7.44 4.06
N ALA A 329 18.57 7.38 4.29
CA ALA A 329 18.01 6.90 5.54
C ALA A 329 17.79 5.37 5.57
N LYS A 330 18.11 4.66 4.47
CA LYS A 330 17.93 3.20 4.31
C LYS A 330 16.50 2.73 4.60
N LEU A 331 15.50 3.53 4.20
CA LEU A 331 14.11 3.30 4.58
C LEU A 331 13.54 2.02 3.98
N LEU A 332 13.78 1.76 2.70
CA LEU A 332 13.30 0.53 2.05
C LEU A 332 13.91 -0.71 2.71
N GLN A 333 15.23 -0.69 2.98
CA GLN A 333 15.91 -1.78 3.69
C GLN A 333 15.31 -1.98 5.08
N PHE A 334 15.08 -0.90 5.84
CA PHE A 334 14.44 -0.98 7.15
C PHE A 334 13.05 -1.63 7.08
N MET A 335 12.21 -1.22 6.13
CA MET A 335 10.86 -1.79 5.95
C MET A 335 10.91 -3.27 5.57
N MET A 336 11.83 -3.67 4.69
CA MET A 336 12.05 -5.07 4.32
C MET A 336 12.48 -5.91 5.52
N GLU A 337 13.49 -5.47 6.28
CA GLU A 337 13.96 -6.21 7.45
C GLU A 337 12.90 -6.27 8.56
N ARG A 338 12.11 -5.21 8.74
CA ARG A 338 10.94 -5.23 9.63
C ARG A 338 9.95 -6.31 9.20
N ALA A 339 9.58 -6.38 7.92
CA ALA A 339 8.69 -7.40 7.38
C ALA A 339 9.27 -8.81 7.56
N HIS A 340 10.55 -9.01 7.27
CA HIS A 340 11.24 -10.29 7.45
C HIS A 340 11.29 -10.75 8.91
N THR A 341 11.50 -9.83 9.84
CA THR A 341 11.58 -10.16 11.27
C THR A 341 10.20 -10.44 11.87
N THR A 342 9.19 -9.67 11.47
CA THR A 342 7.91 -9.65 12.20
C THR A 342 6.74 -10.22 11.41
N GLY A 343 6.82 -10.28 10.09
CA GLY A 343 5.69 -10.59 9.20
C GLY A 343 4.77 -9.41 8.91
N LEU A 344 5.01 -8.24 9.53
CA LEU A 344 4.20 -7.05 9.26
C LEU A 344 4.46 -6.57 7.83
N GLN A 345 3.41 -6.33 7.07
CA GLN A 345 3.52 -5.84 5.68
C GLN A 345 4.33 -4.53 5.62
N MET A 346 5.09 -4.33 4.54
CA MET A 346 5.99 -3.17 4.40
C MET A 346 5.25 -1.84 4.47
N ASP A 347 4.08 -1.75 3.87
CA ASP A 347 3.19 -0.59 3.82
C ASP A 347 2.21 -0.50 5.00
N HIS A 348 2.32 -1.40 5.97
CA HIS A 348 1.42 -1.37 7.12
C HIS A 348 1.67 -0.12 7.96
N PHE A 349 0.59 0.68 8.13
CA PHE A 349 0.58 1.83 9.02
C PHE A 349 0.77 1.37 10.47
N GLY A 350 1.73 1.96 11.15
CA GLY A 350 2.04 1.67 12.54
C GLY A 350 3.53 1.38 12.76
N GLY A 351 3.99 1.75 13.93
CA GLY A 351 5.40 1.62 14.32
C GLY A 351 5.73 0.29 15.00
N SER A 352 6.67 0.35 15.94
CA SER A 352 7.24 -0.80 16.66
C SER A 352 6.18 -1.63 17.41
N ILE A 353 5.10 -1.02 17.91
CA ILE A 353 4.03 -1.73 18.65
C ILE A 353 3.29 -2.70 17.71
N ALA A 354 2.93 -2.25 16.50
CA ALA A 354 2.27 -3.11 15.52
C ALA A 354 3.18 -4.27 15.10
N ALA A 355 4.44 -3.98 14.85
CA ALA A 355 5.44 -4.98 14.49
C ALA A 355 5.66 -6.01 15.61
N PHE A 356 5.77 -5.54 16.85
CA PHE A 356 5.90 -6.39 18.04
C PHE A 356 4.67 -7.30 18.20
N SER A 357 3.47 -6.74 18.15
CA SER A 357 2.23 -7.50 18.29
C SER A 357 2.12 -8.56 17.19
N HIS A 358 2.40 -8.22 15.95
CA HIS A 358 2.35 -9.14 14.82
C HIS A 358 3.36 -10.30 14.95
N HIS A 359 4.52 -10.04 15.54
CA HIS A 359 5.54 -11.05 15.79
C HIS A 359 5.18 -11.97 16.96
N TYR A 360 4.73 -11.40 18.09
CA TYR A 360 4.54 -12.12 19.35
C TYR A 360 3.24 -12.91 19.43
N LEU A 361 2.11 -12.32 19.01
CA LEU A 361 0.82 -12.95 19.16
C LEU A 361 0.74 -14.37 18.60
N PRO A 362 1.21 -14.65 17.36
CA PRO A 362 1.18 -16.01 16.83
C PRO A 362 2.05 -17.00 17.61
N ARG A 363 3.08 -16.53 18.33
CA ARG A 363 4.02 -17.38 19.07
C ARG A 363 3.57 -17.67 20.49
N MET A 364 2.70 -16.84 21.06
CA MET A 364 2.14 -17.04 22.41
C MET A 364 1.10 -18.16 22.47
N HIS A 365 0.55 -18.59 21.35
CA HIS A 365 -0.45 -19.64 21.23
C HIS A 365 0.13 -21.03 20.94
N ARG A 366 1.42 -21.18 21.08
CA ARG A 366 2.11 -22.48 20.88
C ARG A 366 2.19 -23.29 22.15
#